data_0b96012874b8c4cd046d265f1ee212f7
#
_entry.id   0b96012874b8c4cd046d265f1ee212f7
#
_cell.length_a   1.000
_cell.length_b   1.000
_cell.length_c   1.000
_cell.angle_alpha   90.00
_cell.angle_beta   90.00
_cell.angle_gamma   90.00
#
_symmetry.space_group_name_H-M   'P 1'
#
loop_
_entity.id
_entity.type
_entity.pdbx_description
1 polymer ?
#
loop_
_entity_poly.entity_id
_entity_poly.type
_entity_poly.pdbx_seq_one_letter_code
_entity_poly.pdbx_strand_id
1 'polypeptide(L)'
;MTFEHLQQREEHWAIVDLIGKSGHIRTIPLPGWVRQLLNIWFSAAGISSGRLFRRVHRTGRIWGEGLTEKAVWHVVKQFAGKTGVAKLAPHDLRRTCARPCHAAGGELEQIQFLLGHVSVQTTERYLGCKQRIQGAVNDHIGIEPTN
;
A
#
# COMPACT_ATOMS: atom_id res chain seq x y z
N MET A 1 1.95 -9.97 4.22
CA MET A 1 2.93 -8.85 4.24
C MET A 1 3.62 -8.84 5.59
N THR A 2 4.94 -8.94 5.59
CA THR A 2 5.78 -9.05 6.77
C THR A 2 6.84 -7.95 6.79
N PHE A 3 7.59 -7.84 7.88
CA PHE A 3 8.60 -6.80 8.07
C PHE A 3 9.73 -6.89 7.03
N GLU A 4 10.07 -8.09 6.60
CA GLU A 4 11.11 -8.36 5.60
C GLU A 4 10.76 -7.84 4.20
N HIS A 5 9.47 -7.64 3.92
CA HIS A 5 9.02 -7.02 2.68
C HIS A 5 9.29 -5.50 2.63
N LEU A 6 9.58 -4.86 3.78
CA LEU A 6 9.91 -3.43 3.83
C LEU A 6 11.40 -3.27 3.56
N GLN A 7 11.75 -2.76 2.40
CA GLN A 7 13.14 -2.59 1.98
C GLN A 7 13.37 -1.19 1.41
N GLN A 8 14.58 -0.70 1.59
CA GLN A 8 15.04 0.49 0.89
C GLN A 8 15.58 0.08 -0.49
N ARG A 9 15.10 0.74 -1.52
CA ARG A 9 15.52 0.57 -2.91
C ARG A 9 15.80 1.93 -3.50
N GLU A 10 17.00 2.16 -4.05
CA GLU A 10 17.36 3.42 -4.70
C GLU A 10 17.01 4.66 -3.86
N GLU A 11 17.36 4.64 -2.58
CA GLU A 11 17.07 5.70 -1.59
C GLU A 11 15.58 5.89 -1.27
N HIS A 12 14.69 5.07 -1.81
CA HIS A 12 13.26 5.10 -1.56
C HIS A 12 12.80 3.82 -0.84
N TRP A 13 11.82 3.95 0.07
CA TRP A 13 11.23 2.78 0.73
C TRP A 13 10.18 2.12 -0.14
N ALA A 14 10.16 0.81 -0.12
CA ALA A 14 9.18 0.02 -0.87
C ALA A 14 8.75 -1.23 -0.09
N ILE A 15 7.57 -1.72 -0.42
CA ILE A 15 7.12 -3.05 -0.05
C ILE A 15 7.44 -3.95 -1.25
N VAL A 16 8.41 -4.85 -1.09
CA VAL A 16 8.89 -5.72 -2.15
C VAL A 16 8.27 -7.11 -2.08
N ASP A 17 8.37 -7.86 -3.16
CA ASP A 17 8.01 -9.28 -3.26
C ASP A 17 6.58 -9.62 -2.82
N LEU A 18 5.65 -8.69 -3.03
CA LEU A 18 4.24 -8.94 -2.77
C LEU A 18 3.66 -9.88 -3.82
N ILE A 19 3.27 -11.07 -3.37
CA ILE A 19 2.60 -12.06 -4.22
C ILE A 19 1.11 -11.72 -4.29
N GLY A 20 0.63 -11.40 -5.50
CA GLY A 20 -0.79 -11.16 -5.77
C GLY A 20 -1.59 -12.44 -5.98
N LYS A 21 -2.91 -12.30 -6.19
CA LYS A 21 -3.87 -13.43 -6.34
C LYS A 21 -3.48 -14.43 -7.44
N SER A 22 -2.81 -14.00 -8.49
CA SER A 22 -2.39 -14.86 -9.62
C SER A 22 -0.91 -15.25 -9.56
N GLY A 23 -0.27 -15.18 -8.39
CA GLY A 23 1.15 -15.49 -8.21
C GLY A 23 2.11 -14.40 -8.72
N HIS A 24 1.59 -13.28 -9.22
CA HIS A 24 2.42 -12.18 -9.69
C HIS A 24 3.09 -11.46 -8.53
N ILE A 25 4.40 -11.33 -8.64
CA ILE A 25 5.22 -10.59 -7.67
C ILE A 25 5.25 -9.12 -8.08
N ARG A 26 5.09 -8.21 -7.12
CA ARG A 26 5.16 -6.77 -7.35
C ARG A 26 5.85 -6.04 -6.20
N THR A 27 6.42 -4.90 -6.52
CA THR A 27 6.99 -3.95 -5.58
C THR A 27 6.12 -2.71 -5.54
N ILE A 28 5.80 -2.21 -4.36
CA ILE A 28 4.99 -1.01 -4.15
C ILE A 28 5.86 0.04 -3.48
N PRO A 29 6.16 1.17 -4.14
CA PRO A 29 6.82 2.31 -3.51
C PRO A 29 5.99 2.83 -2.34
N LEU A 30 6.67 3.22 -1.26
CA LEU A 30 6.03 3.78 -0.07
C LEU A 30 6.30 5.30 -0.01
N PRO A 31 5.26 6.12 -0.02
CA PRO A 31 5.40 7.55 0.30
C PRO A 31 6.08 7.75 1.66
N GLY A 32 6.89 8.79 1.78
CA GLY A 32 7.65 9.07 3.01
C GLY A 32 6.77 9.18 4.25
N TRP A 33 5.63 9.86 4.13
CA TRP A 33 4.66 9.98 5.23
C TRP A 33 4.06 8.62 5.65
N VAL A 34 3.81 7.70 4.71
CA VAL A 34 3.35 6.33 5.03
C VAL A 34 4.42 5.58 5.81
N ARG A 35 5.68 5.74 5.41
CA ARG A 35 6.80 5.14 6.13
C ARG A 35 6.92 5.66 7.57
N GLN A 36 6.72 6.96 7.79
CA GLN A 36 6.69 7.56 9.12
C GLN A 36 5.56 6.99 9.99
N LEU A 37 4.35 6.88 9.44
CA LEU A 37 3.21 6.27 10.15
C LEU A 37 3.46 4.79 10.50
N LEU A 38 4.09 4.04 9.60
CA LEU A 38 4.50 2.66 9.89
C LEU A 38 5.52 2.59 11.03
N ASN A 39 6.49 3.51 11.08
CA ASN A 39 7.46 3.57 12.18
C ASN A 39 6.79 3.85 13.52
N ILE A 40 5.85 4.81 13.57
CA ILE A 40 5.06 5.10 14.77
C ILE A 40 4.29 3.85 15.20
N TRP A 41 3.65 3.18 14.26
CA TRP A 41 2.92 1.95 14.53
C TRP A 41 3.84 0.84 15.06
N PHE A 42 4.98 0.60 14.44
CA PHE A 42 5.92 -0.45 14.86
C PHE A 42 6.45 -0.18 16.27
N SER A 43 6.79 1.07 16.58
CA SER A 43 7.22 1.46 17.93
C SER A 43 6.10 1.25 18.95
N ALA A 44 4.89 1.72 18.67
CA ALA A 44 3.74 1.58 19.57
C ALA A 44 3.31 0.11 19.76
N ALA A 45 3.49 -0.73 18.73
CA ALA A 45 3.08 -2.12 18.71
C ALA A 45 4.20 -3.10 19.13
N GLY A 46 5.44 -2.62 19.34
CA GLY A 46 6.58 -3.46 19.63
C GLY A 46 6.90 -4.45 18.50
N ILE A 47 6.69 -4.04 17.22
CA ILE A 47 6.89 -4.90 16.06
C ILE A 47 8.28 -4.66 15.49
N SER A 48 9.12 -5.69 15.51
CA SER A 48 10.46 -5.71 14.90
C SER A 48 10.63 -6.81 13.85
N SER A 49 9.67 -7.73 13.75
CA SER A 49 9.70 -8.85 12.81
C SER A 49 8.30 -9.42 12.54
N GLY A 50 8.19 -10.27 11.55
CA GLY A 50 6.96 -10.96 11.20
C GLY A 50 5.91 -10.04 10.57
N ARG A 51 4.62 -10.30 10.75
CA ARG A 51 3.54 -9.57 10.08
C ARG A 51 3.47 -8.11 10.53
N LEU A 52 3.33 -7.18 9.58
CA LEU A 52 3.33 -5.73 9.82
C LEU A 52 2.14 -5.25 10.65
N PHE A 53 0.97 -5.83 10.45
CA PHE A 53 -0.24 -5.40 11.13
C PHE A 53 -0.73 -6.47 12.10
N ARG A 54 -1.08 -6.05 13.30
CA ARG A 54 -1.61 -6.89 14.37
C ARG A 54 -3.03 -6.44 14.69
N ARG A 55 -3.77 -7.29 15.40
CA ARG A 55 -5.08 -6.93 15.92
C ARG A 55 -4.91 -6.02 17.14
N VAL A 56 -5.79 -5.03 17.25
CA VAL A 56 -5.86 -4.15 18.43
C VAL A 56 -7.20 -4.39 19.09
N HIS A 57 -7.17 -4.74 20.37
CA HIS A 57 -8.36 -4.86 21.19
C HIS A 57 -8.90 -3.45 21.51
N ARG A 58 -10.20 -3.34 21.85
CA ARG A 58 -10.83 -2.06 22.24
C ARG A 58 -10.15 -1.35 23.42
N THR A 59 -9.40 -2.08 24.23
CA THR A 59 -8.59 -1.54 25.34
C THR A 59 -7.21 -1.04 24.90
N GLY A 60 -6.90 -1.03 23.60
CA GLY A 60 -5.58 -0.68 23.07
C GLY A 60 -4.55 -1.81 23.08
N ARG A 61 -4.86 -2.96 23.70
CA ARG A 61 -3.94 -4.10 23.73
C ARG A 61 -3.78 -4.72 22.35
N ILE A 62 -2.53 -4.85 21.93
CA ILE A 62 -2.16 -5.52 20.67
C ILE A 62 -2.10 -7.03 20.92
N TRP A 63 -2.64 -7.81 19.98
CA TRP A 63 -2.66 -9.26 20.10
C TRP A 63 -2.70 -9.97 18.74
N GLY A 64 -2.36 -11.26 18.78
CA GLY A 64 -2.36 -12.12 17.59
C GLY A 64 -1.24 -11.83 16.61
N GLU A 65 -1.09 -12.70 15.63
CA GLU A 65 0.03 -12.67 14.68
C GLU A 65 -0.26 -11.87 13.40
N GLY A 66 -1.47 -11.34 13.23
CA GLY A 66 -1.79 -10.56 12.04
C GLY A 66 -3.27 -10.23 11.91
N LEU A 67 -3.60 -9.47 10.86
CA LEU A 67 -4.96 -9.16 10.44
C LEU A 67 -5.47 -10.20 9.42
N THR A 68 -6.75 -10.50 9.49
CA THR A 68 -7.47 -11.24 8.45
C THR A 68 -7.99 -10.28 7.37
N GLU A 69 -8.26 -10.77 6.18
CA GLU A 69 -8.92 -9.99 5.11
C GLU A 69 -10.24 -9.39 5.58
N LYS A 70 -11.02 -10.15 6.35
CA LYS A 70 -12.28 -9.69 6.94
C LYS A 70 -12.06 -8.51 7.89
N ALA A 71 -10.99 -8.52 8.69
CA ALA A 71 -10.67 -7.39 9.56
C ALA A 71 -10.33 -6.13 8.76
N VAL A 72 -9.54 -6.25 7.70
CA VAL A 72 -9.24 -5.14 6.78
C VAL A 72 -10.52 -4.61 6.15
N TRP A 73 -11.40 -5.49 5.67
CA TRP A 73 -12.69 -5.11 5.11
C TRP A 73 -13.53 -4.30 6.11
N HIS A 74 -13.61 -4.74 7.36
CA HIS A 74 -14.35 -4.03 8.42
C HIS A 74 -13.76 -2.64 8.69
N VAL A 75 -12.44 -2.51 8.75
CA VAL A 75 -11.78 -1.21 8.93
C VAL A 75 -12.15 -0.27 7.79
N VAL A 76 -12.03 -0.71 6.53
CA VAL A 76 -12.41 0.11 5.38
C VAL A 76 -13.88 0.53 5.45
N LYS A 77 -14.78 -0.40 5.77
CA LYS A 77 -16.22 -0.10 5.89
C LYS A 77 -16.54 0.89 7.00
N GLN A 78 -15.86 0.78 8.13
CA GLN A 78 -16.03 1.69 9.26
C GLN A 78 -15.65 3.14 8.88
N PHE A 79 -14.51 3.31 8.22
CA PHE A 79 -14.08 4.64 7.77
C PHE A 79 -14.93 5.18 6.63
N ALA A 80 -15.33 4.33 5.70
CA ALA A 80 -16.26 4.68 4.63
C ALA A 80 -17.59 5.23 5.19
N GLY A 81 -18.13 4.60 6.23
CA GLY A 81 -19.32 5.10 6.92
C GLY A 81 -19.12 6.47 7.56
N LYS A 82 -17.96 6.72 8.17
CA LYS A 82 -17.62 8.02 8.78
C LYS A 82 -17.48 9.16 7.75
N THR A 83 -17.08 8.84 6.53
CA THR A 83 -16.90 9.81 5.43
C THR A 83 -18.14 9.95 4.54
N GLY A 84 -19.24 9.27 4.87
CA GLY A 84 -20.46 9.29 4.07
C GLY A 84 -20.43 8.45 2.79
N VAL A 85 -19.35 7.69 2.54
CA VAL A 85 -19.18 6.85 1.34
C VAL A 85 -19.57 5.40 1.65
N ALA A 86 -20.86 5.16 1.90
CA ALA A 86 -21.37 3.89 2.41
C ALA A 86 -21.05 2.65 1.54
N LYS A 87 -20.93 2.82 0.22
CA LYS A 87 -20.69 1.72 -0.72
C LYS A 87 -19.22 1.41 -0.99
N LEU A 88 -18.27 2.11 -0.35
CA LEU A 88 -16.84 1.90 -0.57
C LEU A 88 -16.40 0.49 -0.12
N ALA A 89 -15.67 -0.20 -0.97
CA ALA A 89 -15.01 -1.48 -0.69
C ALA A 89 -13.49 -1.36 -0.84
N PRO A 90 -12.68 -2.29 -0.28
CA PRO A 90 -11.22 -2.25 -0.43
C PRO A 90 -10.74 -2.19 -1.88
N HIS A 91 -11.45 -2.85 -2.79
CA HIS A 91 -11.12 -2.81 -4.23
C HIS A 91 -11.32 -1.42 -4.85
N ASP A 92 -12.30 -0.65 -4.36
CA ASP A 92 -12.54 0.71 -4.84
C ASP A 92 -11.41 1.66 -4.45
N LEU A 93 -10.79 1.48 -3.27
CA LEU A 93 -9.60 2.23 -2.87
C LEU A 93 -8.46 2.05 -3.87
N ARG A 94 -8.26 0.83 -4.36
CA ARG A 94 -7.27 0.53 -5.38
C ARG A 94 -7.57 1.27 -6.70
N ARG A 95 -8.83 1.28 -7.14
CA ARG A 95 -9.25 2.02 -8.33
C ARG A 95 -9.14 3.54 -8.13
N THR A 96 -9.50 4.02 -6.95
CA THR A 96 -9.43 5.44 -6.60
C THR A 96 -7.98 5.93 -6.59
N CYS A 97 -7.02 5.13 -6.18
CA CYS A 97 -5.60 5.47 -6.21
C CYS A 97 -5.09 5.83 -7.63
N ALA A 98 -5.61 5.21 -8.67
CA ALA A 98 -5.20 5.50 -10.05
C ALA A 98 -5.44 6.95 -10.47
N ARG A 99 -6.56 7.53 -10.04
CA ARG A 99 -6.96 8.89 -10.46
C ARG A 99 -6.02 9.98 -9.93
N PRO A 100 -5.72 10.07 -8.61
CA PRO A 100 -4.75 11.02 -8.09
C PRO A 100 -3.35 10.83 -8.69
N CYS A 101 -2.90 9.57 -8.86
CA CYS A 101 -1.62 9.30 -9.48
C CYS A 101 -1.55 9.85 -10.92
N HIS A 102 -2.58 9.64 -11.71
CA HIS A 102 -2.68 10.19 -13.06
C HIS A 102 -2.77 11.71 -13.05
N ALA A 103 -3.59 12.30 -12.17
CA ALA A 103 -3.73 13.75 -12.03
C ALA A 103 -2.41 14.43 -11.59
N ALA A 104 -1.57 13.72 -10.84
CA ALA A 104 -0.22 14.16 -10.46
C ALA A 104 0.82 13.99 -11.59
N GLY A 105 0.40 13.65 -12.80
CA GLY A 105 1.30 13.48 -13.96
C GLY A 105 1.95 12.10 -14.06
N GLY A 106 1.46 11.11 -13.31
CA GLY A 106 1.98 9.74 -13.36
C GLY A 106 1.71 9.08 -14.73
N GLU A 107 2.73 8.43 -15.26
CA GLU A 107 2.63 7.64 -16.49
C GLU A 107 1.74 6.41 -16.26
N LEU A 108 0.96 6.03 -17.27
CA LEU A 108 0.02 4.90 -17.19
C LEU A 108 0.71 3.60 -16.82
N GLU A 109 1.89 3.34 -17.34
CA GLU A 109 2.70 2.16 -17.04
C GLU A 109 3.11 2.14 -15.55
N GLN A 110 3.51 3.28 -14.99
CA GLN A 110 3.86 3.38 -13.57
C GLN A 110 2.65 3.14 -12.66
N ILE A 111 1.48 3.65 -13.04
CA ILE A 111 0.23 3.40 -12.34
C ILE A 111 -0.17 1.92 -12.43
N GLN A 112 0.01 1.30 -13.59
CA GLN A 112 -0.24 -0.13 -13.78
C GLN A 112 0.69 -0.99 -12.91
N PHE A 113 1.98 -0.66 -12.83
CA PHE A 113 2.94 -1.33 -11.92
C PHE A 113 2.51 -1.18 -10.46
N LEU A 114 2.18 0.04 -10.02
CA LEU A 114 1.70 0.31 -8.67
C LEU A 114 0.47 -0.53 -8.33
N LEU A 115 -0.48 -0.61 -9.25
CA LEU A 115 -1.69 -1.40 -9.09
C LEU A 115 -1.48 -2.90 -9.33
N GLY A 116 -0.38 -3.30 -9.96
CA GLY A 116 -0.08 -4.69 -10.28
C GLY A 116 -1.12 -5.32 -11.20
N HIS A 117 -1.48 -4.66 -12.28
CA HIS A 117 -2.34 -5.22 -13.31
C HIS A 117 -1.56 -6.20 -14.19
N VAL A 118 -2.11 -7.40 -14.41
CA VAL A 118 -1.45 -8.55 -15.06
C VAL A 118 -0.94 -8.24 -16.48
N SER A 119 -1.61 -7.35 -17.21
CA SER A 119 -1.24 -6.99 -18.59
C SER A 119 0.12 -6.27 -18.71
N VAL A 120 0.62 -5.73 -17.61
CA VAL A 120 1.87 -4.97 -17.57
C VAL A 120 3.11 -5.86 -17.67
N GLN A 121 3.10 -7.06 -17.12
CA GLN A 121 4.25 -7.96 -17.25
C GLN A 121 4.57 -8.28 -18.71
N THR A 122 3.56 -8.35 -19.56
CA THR A 122 3.73 -8.49 -21.00
C THR A 122 4.29 -7.20 -21.60
N THR A 123 3.77 -6.05 -21.14
CA THR A 123 4.20 -4.72 -21.60
C THR A 123 5.62 -4.38 -21.15
N GLU A 124 5.99 -4.72 -19.90
CA GLU A 124 7.35 -4.58 -19.36
C GLU A 124 8.38 -5.30 -20.21
N ARG A 125 8.05 -6.53 -20.65
CA ARG A 125 8.92 -7.34 -21.51
C ARG A 125 9.08 -6.75 -22.90
N TYR A 126 8.06 -6.09 -23.45
CA TYR A 126 8.07 -5.50 -24.80
C TYR A 126 8.58 -4.07 -24.86
N LEU A 127 8.31 -3.25 -23.84
CA LEU A 127 8.64 -1.82 -23.83
C LEU A 127 9.92 -1.50 -23.04
N GLY A 128 10.49 -2.46 -22.31
CA GLY A 128 11.63 -2.22 -21.42
C GLY A 128 11.31 -1.26 -20.27
N CYS A 129 10.03 -0.99 -20.03
CA CYS A 129 9.58 -0.15 -18.93
C CYS A 129 9.88 -0.83 -17.59
N LYS A 130 10.45 -0.08 -16.66
CA LYS A 130 10.66 -0.52 -15.29
C LYS A 130 9.88 0.38 -14.34
N GLN A 131 9.37 -0.21 -13.26
CA GLN A 131 8.77 0.57 -12.19
C GLN A 131 9.81 1.54 -11.61
N ARG A 132 9.48 2.83 -11.58
CA ARG A 132 10.28 3.83 -10.87
C ARG A 132 9.90 3.82 -9.40
N ILE A 133 10.87 3.59 -8.53
CA ILE A 133 10.68 3.60 -7.07
C ILE A 133 10.94 5.02 -6.55
N GLN A 134 12.00 5.66 -7.03
CA GLN A 134 12.28 7.05 -6.72
C GLN A 134 11.34 7.97 -7.53
N GLY A 135 10.69 8.93 -6.85
CA GLY A 135 9.67 9.78 -7.45
C GLY A 135 8.42 8.98 -7.85
N ALA A 136 8.03 8.03 -7.02
CA ALA A 136 6.86 7.21 -7.27
C ALA A 136 5.59 8.07 -7.32
N VAL A 137 4.67 7.74 -8.24
CA VAL A 137 3.46 8.53 -8.48
C VAL A 137 2.55 8.64 -7.26
N ASN A 138 2.63 7.71 -6.33
CA ASN A 138 1.87 7.75 -5.08
C ASN A 138 2.48 8.69 -4.02
N ASP A 139 3.68 9.23 -4.25
CA ASP A 139 4.28 10.24 -3.36
C ASP A 139 3.64 11.63 -3.53
N HIS A 140 2.89 11.85 -4.62
CA HIS A 140 2.36 13.16 -5.02
C HIS A 140 0.83 13.20 -5.11
N ILE A 141 0.12 12.31 -4.42
CA ILE A 141 -1.35 12.25 -4.49
C ILE A 141 -2.07 13.17 -3.48
N GLY A 142 -1.32 13.91 -2.65
CA GLY A 142 -1.87 14.96 -1.80
C GLY A 142 -2.82 14.48 -0.70
N ILE A 143 -2.59 13.29 -0.14
CA ILE A 143 -3.40 12.72 0.95
C ILE A 143 -2.62 12.57 2.27
N GLU A 144 -1.48 13.28 2.38
CA GLU A 144 -0.69 13.30 3.60
C GLU A 144 -1.53 13.91 4.75
N PRO A 145 -1.39 13.37 5.98
CA PRO A 145 -2.04 13.97 7.14
C PRO A 145 -1.56 15.41 7.33
N THR A 146 -2.48 16.34 7.43
CA THR A 146 -2.18 17.72 7.90
C THR A 146 -1.79 17.64 9.37
N ASN A 147 -0.60 18.16 9.69
CA ASN A 147 -0.14 18.31 11.08
C ASN A 147 -1.00 19.36 11.82
#